data_2f0ef7203cbf21eddbad3cf866ab27f7
#
_entry.id   2f0ef7203cbf21eddbad3cf866ab27f7
#
_cell.length_a   1.000
_cell.length_b   1.000
_cell.length_c   1.000
_cell.angle_alpha   90.00
_cell.angle_beta   90.00
_cell.angle_gamma   90.00
#
_symmetry.space_group_name_H-M   'P 1'
#
loop_
_entity.id
_entity.type
_entity.pdbx_description
1 polymer ?
#
loop_
_entity_poly.entity_id
_entity_poly.type
_entity_poly.pdbx_seq_one_letter_code
_entity_poly.pdbx_strand_id
1 'polypeptide(L)'
;MSDSTEFQFQTLVDALLDQETPFDPSFLHHLSDLEGDDLILFQEVWPQVPLQRRQTLVEDLLELGASDDLLSFENIGRHMIGDQDGLVRTNAVQLLWGFEERDLIPVYIELLNSDPVPEVRAASATGLGLFVYHGEIDRLPNESLVTIEDALLWRAVKDRSELVQCRALESLGYSSRAEVKPLIEAAFTSAGHEKMASALIAMG
;
A
#
# COMPACT_ATOMS: atom_id res chain seq x y z
N MET A 1 -2.65 -16.38 41.25
CA MET A 1 -3.70 -15.52 40.70
C MET A 1 -2.95 -14.43 39.96
N SER A 2 -2.77 -14.63 38.65
CA SER A 2 -2.14 -13.60 37.80
C SER A 2 -3.23 -12.56 37.53
N ASP A 3 -3.03 -11.39 38.08
CA ASP A 3 -3.76 -10.19 37.71
C ASP A 3 -3.26 -9.83 36.29
N SER A 4 -3.86 -10.41 35.26
CA SER A 4 -3.71 -9.92 33.90
C SER A 4 -4.52 -8.63 33.86
N THR A 5 -3.82 -7.51 34.13
CA THR A 5 -4.39 -6.19 33.87
C THR A 5 -4.75 -6.17 32.40
N GLU A 6 -6.05 -6.19 32.11
CA GLU A 6 -6.58 -6.08 30.75
C GLU A 6 -6.00 -4.80 30.12
N PHE A 7 -5.36 -4.93 28.96
CA PHE A 7 -4.76 -3.79 28.29
C PHE A 7 -5.85 -2.77 27.97
N GLN A 8 -5.67 -1.55 28.42
CA GLN A 8 -6.61 -0.47 28.11
C GLN A 8 -6.09 0.26 26.86
N PHE A 9 -6.82 0.19 25.74
CA PHE A 9 -6.45 0.83 24.48
C PHE A 9 -6.24 2.34 24.64
N GLN A 10 -6.90 2.99 25.61
CA GLN A 10 -6.67 4.39 25.95
C GLN A 10 -5.20 4.69 26.27
N THR A 11 -4.46 3.77 26.89
CA THR A 11 -3.03 3.95 27.19
C THR A 11 -2.18 4.07 25.91
N LEU A 12 -2.53 3.30 24.87
CA LEU A 12 -1.90 3.40 23.55
C LEU A 12 -2.23 4.75 22.90
N VAL A 13 -3.49 5.17 22.97
CA VAL A 13 -3.94 6.46 22.44
C VAL A 13 -3.21 7.62 23.09
N ASP A 14 -3.07 7.60 24.41
CA ASP A 14 -2.32 8.62 25.16
C ASP A 14 -0.86 8.65 24.74
N ALA A 15 -0.24 7.47 24.51
CA ALA A 15 1.13 7.36 24.00
C ALA A 15 1.28 7.86 22.55
N LEU A 16 0.26 7.69 21.70
CA LEU A 16 0.26 8.26 20.35
C LEU A 16 0.27 9.80 20.35
N LEU A 17 -0.42 10.40 21.30
CA LEU A 17 -0.53 11.86 21.44
C LEU A 17 0.66 12.49 22.19
N ASP A 18 1.37 11.72 23.00
CA ASP A 18 2.52 12.20 23.76
C ASP A 18 3.69 12.54 22.83
N GLN A 19 4.15 13.80 22.88
CA GLN A 19 5.26 14.29 22.05
C GLN A 19 6.63 14.23 22.78
N GLU A 20 6.62 14.02 24.07
CA GLU A 20 7.83 14.08 24.90
C GLU A 20 8.47 12.71 25.08
N THR A 21 7.64 11.65 25.13
CA THR A 21 8.09 10.28 25.36
C THR A 21 8.13 9.49 24.06
N PRO A 22 9.20 8.68 23.80
CA PRO A 22 9.22 7.75 22.68
C PRO A 22 8.03 6.78 22.76
N PHE A 23 7.45 6.44 21.61
CA PHE A 23 6.39 5.43 21.54
C PHE A 23 6.96 4.05 21.89
N ASP A 24 6.32 3.35 22.80
CA ASP A 24 6.76 2.01 23.21
C ASP A 24 6.42 1.00 22.10
N PRO A 25 7.42 0.31 21.51
CA PRO A 25 7.19 -0.68 20.46
C PRO A 25 6.27 -1.84 20.88
N SER A 26 6.13 -2.12 22.18
CA SER A 26 5.19 -3.14 22.66
C SER A 26 3.73 -2.85 22.30
N PHE A 27 3.37 -1.59 22.10
CA PHE A 27 2.04 -1.20 21.68
C PHE A 27 1.69 -1.56 20.24
N LEU A 28 2.68 -1.79 19.35
CA LEU A 28 2.44 -2.11 17.95
C LEU A 28 1.56 -3.36 17.77
N HIS A 29 1.75 -4.39 18.61
CA HIS A 29 0.97 -5.62 18.56
C HIS A 29 -0.53 -5.39 18.89
N HIS A 30 -0.84 -4.36 19.68
CA HIS A 30 -2.23 -4.01 20.02
C HIS A 30 -2.96 -3.28 18.87
N LEU A 31 -2.26 -2.95 17.79
CA LEU A 31 -2.82 -2.39 16.57
C LEU A 31 -3.16 -3.48 15.53
N SER A 32 -2.77 -4.75 15.77
CA SER A 32 -3.20 -5.87 14.94
C SER A 32 -4.68 -6.15 15.13
N ASP A 33 -5.37 -6.45 14.04
CA ASP A 33 -6.78 -6.82 14.01
C ASP A 33 -7.70 -5.81 14.74
N LEU A 34 -7.31 -4.53 14.70
CA LEU A 34 -8.05 -3.49 15.42
C LEU A 34 -9.43 -3.31 14.84
N GLU A 35 -10.47 -3.49 15.70
CA GLU A 35 -11.86 -3.46 15.32
C GLU A 35 -12.72 -2.72 16.38
N GLY A 36 -14.01 -2.55 16.09
CA GLY A 36 -15.00 -2.03 17.02
C GLY A 36 -14.67 -0.64 17.57
N ASP A 37 -14.89 -0.46 18.89
CA ASP A 37 -14.73 0.84 19.55
C ASP A 37 -13.28 1.32 19.56
N ASP A 38 -12.30 0.42 19.62
CA ASP A 38 -10.88 0.75 19.61
C ASP A 38 -10.44 1.28 18.23
N LEU A 39 -10.95 0.69 17.13
CA LEU A 39 -10.71 1.22 15.78
C LEU A 39 -11.34 2.62 15.61
N ILE A 40 -12.56 2.81 16.10
CA ILE A 40 -13.23 4.12 16.06
C ILE A 40 -12.40 5.15 16.81
N LEU A 41 -11.95 4.83 18.01
CA LEU A 41 -11.13 5.72 18.82
C LEU A 41 -9.80 6.04 18.14
N PHE A 42 -9.14 5.05 17.54
CA PHE A 42 -7.92 5.26 16.74
C PHE A 42 -8.17 6.26 15.60
N GLN A 43 -9.25 6.07 14.85
CA GLN A 43 -9.61 6.93 13.71
C GLN A 43 -9.89 8.38 14.14
N GLU A 44 -10.59 8.57 15.26
CA GLU A 44 -10.91 9.90 15.82
C GLU A 44 -9.66 10.64 16.30
N VAL A 45 -8.71 9.92 16.84
CA VAL A 45 -7.47 10.50 17.40
C VAL A 45 -6.40 10.72 16.33
N TRP A 46 -6.38 9.92 15.27
CA TRP A 46 -5.35 9.93 14.24
C TRP A 46 -5.00 11.31 13.69
N PRO A 47 -5.94 12.22 13.37
CA PRO A 47 -5.63 13.57 12.90
C PRO A 47 -4.88 14.43 13.93
N GLN A 48 -4.90 14.08 15.20
CA GLN A 48 -4.27 14.79 16.31
C GLN A 48 -2.86 14.26 16.60
N VAL A 49 -2.54 13.06 16.11
CA VAL A 49 -1.22 12.43 16.28
C VAL A 49 -0.17 13.28 15.53
N PRO A 50 0.95 13.64 16.17
CA PRO A 50 2.01 14.41 15.54
C PRO A 50 2.52 13.76 14.26
N LEU A 51 2.79 14.53 13.22
CA LEU A 51 3.20 14.01 11.90
C LEU A 51 4.36 13.03 11.99
N GLN A 52 5.42 13.38 12.71
CA GLN A 52 6.58 12.49 12.84
C GLN A 52 6.19 11.16 13.50
N ARG A 53 5.28 11.17 14.48
CA ARG A 53 4.77 9.98 15.14
C ARG A 53 3.98 9.11 14.14
N ARG A 54 3.13 9.71 13.29
CA ARG A 54 2.38 9.00 12.26
C ARG A 54 3.31 8.33 11.24
N GLN A 55 4.35 9.05 10.79
CA GLN A 55 5.35 8.52 9.86
C GLN A 55 6.10 7.33 10.46
N THR A 56 6.65 7.49 11.67
CA THR A 56 7.38 6.40 12.34
C THR A 56 6.46 5.21 12.62
N LEU A 57 5.24 5.45 13.10
CA LEU A 57 4.30 4.37 13.39
C LEU A 57 4.02 3.49 12.16
N VAL A 58 3.74 4.10 11.00
CA VAL A 58 3.42 3.31 9.81
C VAL A 58 4.65 2.56 9.26
N GLU A 59 5.86 3.11 9.45
CA GLU A 59 7.12 2.41 9.14
C GLU A 59 7.32 1.20 10.05
N ASP A 60 7.12 1.38 11.36
CA ASP A 60 7.23 0.29 12.35
C ASP A 60 6.20 -0.82 12.09
N LEU A 61 4.98 -0.46 11.69
CA LEU A 61 3.93 -1.44 11.33
C LEU A 61 4.27 -2.22 10.06
N LEU A 62 4.89 -1.57 9.05
CA LEU A 62 5.38 -2.26 7.86
C LEU A 62 6.48 -3.27 8.21
N GLU A 63 7.45 -2.88 9.04
CA GLU A 63 8.52 -3.76 9.46
C GLU A 63 7.98 -4.94 10.28
N LEU A 64 7.07 -4.66 11.19
CA LEU A 64 6.46 -5.68 12.04
C LEU A 64 5.60 -6.64 11.21
N GLY A 65 4.73 -6.16 10.32
CA GLY A 65 3.91 -6.99 9.44
C GLY A 65 4.72 -7.83 8.46
N ALA A 66 5.89 -7.33 8.02
CA ALA A 66 6.81 -8.12 7.20
C ALA A 66 7.56 -9.22 7.97
N SER A 67 7.65 -9.11 9.30
CA SER A 67 8.34 -10.07 10.17
C SER A 67 7.43 -11.08 10.85
N ASP A 68 6.13 -10.82 10.92
CA ASP A 68 5.14 -11.67 11.59
C ASP A 68 3.83 -11.72 10.78
N ASP A 69 3.63 -12.82 10.06
CA ASP A 69 2.45 -13.08 9.22
C ASP A 69 1.15 -13.31 10.03
N LEU A 70 1.24 -13.38 11.37
CA LEU A 70 0.06 -13.52 12.23
C LEU A 70 -0.60 -12.18 12.54
N LEU A 71 0.07 -11.07 12.24
CA LEU A 71 -0.44 -9.74 12.51
C LEU A 71 -1.14 -9.17 11.27
N SER A 72 -2.29 -8.55 11.49
CA SER A 72 -3.06 -7.88 10.44
C SER A 72 -3.27 -6.40 10.78
N PHE A 73 -2.75 -5.55 9.93
CA PHE A 73 -2.92 -4.09 10.06
C PHE A 73 -3.87 -3.52 8.99
N GLU A 74 -4.76 -4.36 8.44
CA GLU A 74 -5.64 -3.97 7.35
C GLU A 74 -6.51 -2.75 7.70
N ASN A 75 -7.25 -2.82 8.80
CA ASN A 75 -8.23 -1.79 9.15
C ASN A 75 -7.60 -0.42 9.38
N ILE A 76 -6.42 -0.38 10.03
CA ILE A 76 -5.70 0.88 10.22
C ILE A 76 -5.00 1.33 8.94
N GLY A 77 -4.47 0.43 8.13
CA GLY A 77 -3.92 0.73 6.81
C GLY A 77 -4.97 1.38 5.91
N ARG A 78 -6.18 0.84 5.87
CA ARG A 78 -7.34 1.41 5.14
C ARG A 78 -7.71 2.82 5.62
N HIS A 79 -7.52 3.11 6.90
CA HIS A 79 -7.71 4.48 7.40
C HIS A 79 -6.57 5.41 6.98
N MET A 80 -5.31 4.95 7.12
CA MET A 80 -4.13 5.76 6.88
C MET A 80 -3.88 6.09 5.40
N ILE A 81 -4.45 5.35 4.44
CA ILE A 81 -4.40 5.74 3.00
C ILE A 81 -5.06 7.08 2.71
N GLY A 82 -5.91 7.59 3.61
CA GLY A 82 -6.52 8.93 3.53
C GLY A 82 -5.71 10.03 4.23
N ASP A 83 -4.52 9.76 4.74
CA ASP A 83 -3.72 10.73 5.47
C ASP A 83 -3.32 11.93 4.60
N GLN A 84 -3.13 13.09 5.23
CA GLN A 84 -2.69 14.31 4.54
C GLN A 84 -1.23 14.21 4.08
N ASP A 85 -0.40 13.45 4.79
CA ASP A 85 1.01 13.27 4.49
C ASP A 85 1.24 12.14 3.47
N GLY A 86 2.03 12.43 2.44
CA GLY A 86 2.29 11.49 1.34
C GLY A 86 3.11 10.28 1.74
N LEU A 87 4.02 10.40 2.73
CA LEU A 87 4.81 9.27 3.21
C LEU A 87 3.91 8.29 3.98
N VAL A 88 3.03 8.81 4.84
CA VAL A 88 2.05 7.99 5.55
C VAL A 88 1.16 7.25 4.57
N ARG A 89 0.61 7.92 3.54
CA ARG A 89 -0.21 7.25 2.52
C ARG A 89 0.56 6.19 1.74
N THR A 90 1.82 6.49 1.37
CA THR A 90 2.67 5.52 0.63
C THR A 90 2.84 4.24 1.42
N ASN A 91 3.23 4.36 2.68
CA ASN A 91 3.47 3.21 3.55
C ASN A 91 2.16 2.49 3.90
N ALA A 92 1.06 3.20 4.06
CA ALA A 92 -0.26 2.61 4.26
C ALA A 92 -0.71 1.77 3.05
N VAL A 93 -0.46 2.24 1.81
CA VAL A 93 -0.69 1.43 0.60
C VAL A 93 0.18 0.18 0.60
N GLN A 94 1.45 0.28 1.00
CA GLN A 94 2.35 -0.87 1.09
C GLN A 94 1.89 -1.88 2.14
N LEU A 95 1.39 -1.40 3.28
CA LEU A 95 0.82 -2.24 4.34
C LEU A 95 -0.37 -3.09 3.85
N LEU A 96 -1.04 -2.62 2.80
CA LEU A 96 -2.20 -3.30 2.21
C LEU A 96 -1.86 -4.23 1.02
N TRP A 97 -0.59 -4.34 0.58
CA TRP A 97 -0.23 -5.13 -0.61
C TRP A 97 -0.54 -6.62 -0.51
N GLY A 98 -0.54 -7.18 0.70
CA GLY A 98 -0.84 -8.61 0.94
C GLY A 98 -2.32 -8.94 0.97
N PHE A 99 -3.22 -7.94 0.93
CA PHE A 99 -4.66 -8.15 1.05
C PHE A 99 -5.30 -8.28 -0.35
N GLU A 100 -6.17 -9.28 -0.50
CA GLU A 100 -6.77 -9.68 -1.78
C GLU A 100 -8.22 -9.17 -1.93
N GLU A 101 -8.69 -8.32 -1.03
CA GLU A 101 -10.04 -7.78 -1.00
C GLU A 101 -10.29 -6.89 -2.22
N ARG A 102 -11.29 -7.27 -3.01
CA ARG A 102 -11.60 -6.60 -4.30
C ARG A 102 -11.98 -5.14 -4.16
N ASP A 103 -12.42 -4.71 -3.00
CA ASP A 103 -12.75 -3.31 -2.72
C ASP A 103 -11.51 -2.40 -2.62
N LEU A 104 -10.30 -2.98 -2.51
CA LEU A 104 -9.04 -2.26 -2.66
C LEU A 104 -8.75 -1.81 -4.11
N ILE A 105 -9.30 -2.51 -5.11
CA ILE A 105 -9.08 -2.19 -6.53
C ILE A 105 -9.47 -0.74 -6.87
N PRO A 106 -10.72 -0.30 -6.61
CA PRO A 106 -11.08 1.08 -6.90
C PRO A 106 -10.26 2.10 -6.11
N VAL A 107 -9.85 1.77 -4.89
CA VAL A 107 -9.00 2.64 -4.05
C VAL A 107 -7.63 2.82 -4.68
N TYR A 108 -6.96 1.72 -5.07
CA TYR A 108 -5.66 1.80 -5.73
C TYR A 108 -5.74 2.50 -7.09
N ILE A 109 -6.79 2.28 -7.88
CA ILE A 109 -6.99 2.98 -9.16
C ILE A 109 -7.16 4.48 -8.92
N GLU A 110 -7.91 4.89 -7.91
CA GLU A 110 -8.08 6.30 -7.57
C GLU A 110 -6.75 6.94 -7.16
N LEU A 111 -6.03 6.34 -6.21
CA LEU A 111 -4.71 6.81 -5.78
C LEU A 111 -3.73 6.87 -6.96
N LEU A 112 -3.65 5.82 -7.78
CA LEU A 112 -2.82 5.78 -8.98
C LEU A 112 -3.13 6.93 -9.93
N ASN A 113 -4.40 7.29 -10.07
CA ASN A 113 -4.84 8.30 -11.02
C ASN A 113 -4.78 9.73 -10.49
N SER A 114 -4.89 9.95 -9.17
CA SER A 114 -5.15 11.30 -8.65
C SER A 114 -4.19 11.75 -7.56
N ASP A 115 -3.44 10.85 -6.90
CA ASP A 115 -2.56 11.29 -5.81
C ASP A 115 -1.45 12.22 -6.33
N PRO A 116 -1.24 13.38 -5.66
CA PRO A 116 -0.20 14.32 -6.06
C PRO A 116 1.22 13.77 -5.88
N VAL A 117 1.40 12.81 -4.94
CA VAL A 117 2.69 12.24 -4.57
C VAL A 117 3.01 11.03 -5.45
N PRO A 118 4.11 11.05 -6.22
CA PRO A 118 4.43 9.96 -7.15
C PRO A 118 4.71 8.63 -6.43
N GLU A 119 5.22 8.65 -5.21
CA GLU A 119 5.46 7.44 -4.40
C GLU A 119 4.15 6.72 -4.06
N VAL A 120 3.08 7.46 -3.74
CA VAL A 120 1.74 6.90 -3.50
C VAL A 120 1.20 6.26 -4.78
N ARG A 121 1.32 6.96 -5.93
CA ARG A 121 0.90 6.40 -7.22
C ARG A 121 1.69 5.14 -7.58
N ALA A 122 2.99 5.14 -7.33
CA ALA A 122 3.85 3.99 -7.58
C ALA A 122 3.49 2.79 -6.69
N ALA A 123 3.28 3.02 -5.40
CA ALA A 123 2.84 1.98 -4.47
C ALA A 123 1.49 1.39 -4.87
N SER A 124 0.55 2.24 -5.31
CA SER A 124 -0.76 1.79 -5.80
C SER A 124 -0.66 0.97 -7.08
N ALA A 125 0.25 1.36 -8.01
CA ALA A 125 0.53 0.56 -9.19
C ALA A 125 1.02 -0.85 -8.81
N THR A 126 1.96 -0.95 -7.86
CA THR A 126 2.47 -2.24 -7.35
C THR A 126 1.35 -3.08 -6.72
N GLY A 127 0.50 -2.49 -5.89
CA GLY A 127 -0.63 -3.20 -5.27
C GLY A 127 -1.62 -3.76 -6.31
N LEU A 128 -1.84 -3.05 -7.43
CA LEU A 128 -2.67 -3.54 -8.53
C LEU A 128 -2.07 -4.77 -9.24
N GLY A 129 -0.77 -4.98 -9.17
CA GLY A 129 -0.10 -6.14 -9.79
C GLY A 129 -0.62 -7.48 -9.28
N LEU A 130 -0.96 -7.59 -7.98
CA LEU A 130 -1.59 -8.77 -7.41
C LEU A 130 -2.93 -9.09 -8.09
N PHE A 131 -3.73 -8.06 -8.35
CA PHE A 131 -5.04 -8.22 -9.00
C PHE A 131 -4.92 -8.51 -10.50
N VAL A 132 -3.87 -8.03 -11.18
CA VAL A 132 -3.56 -8.48 -12.56
C VAL A 132 -3.27 -9.97 -12.56
N TYR A 133 -2.40 -10.45 -11.67
CA TYR A 133 -2.12 -11.87 -11.53
C TYR A 133 -3.40 -12.69 -11.25
N HIS A 134 -4.26 -12.23 -10.32
CA HIS A 134 -5.53 -12.90 -10.02
C HIS A 134 -6.47 -12.94 -11.23
N GLY A 135 -6.48 -11.89 -12.04
CA GLY A 135 -7.26 -11.87 -13.28
C GLY A 135 -6.78 -12.91 -14.30
N GLU A 136 -5.49 -13.02 -14.50
CA GLU A 136 -4.88 -13.96 -15.45
C GLU A 136 -5.06 -15.45 -15.07
N ILE A 137 -5.31 -15.72 -13.78
CA ILE A 137 -5.62 -17.09 -13.29
C ILE A 137 -7.12 -17.30 -13.00
N ASP A 138 -8.00 -16.49 -13.59
CA ASP A 138 -9.45 -16.60 -13.46
C ASP A 138 -10.02 -16.42 -12.03
N ARG A 139 -9.28 -15.77 -11.12
CA ARG A 139 -9.74 -15.43 -9.76
C ARG A 139 -10.46 -14.08 -9.66
N LEU A 140 -10.38 -13.27 -10.72
CA LEU A 140 -11.00 -11.96 -10.80
C LEU A 140 -11.88 -11.86 -12.06
N PRO A 141 -13.05 -11.17 -12.02
CA PRO A 141 -13.85 -10.92 -13.23
C PRO A 141 -13.04 -10.20 -14.30
N ASN A 142 -13.22 -10.61 -15.56
CA ASN A 142 -12.49 -10.02 -16.69
C ASN A 142 -12.70 -8.50 -16.82
N GLU A 143 -13.88 -7.99 -16.49
CA GLU A 143 -14.16 -6.55 -16.49
C GLU A 143 -13.27 -5.78 -15.50
N SER A 144 -13.05 -6.36 -14.31
CA SER A 144 -12.15 -5.76 -13.32
C SER A 144 -10.70 -5.82 -13.79
N LEU A 145 -10.28 -6.95 -14.38
CA LEU A 145 -8.93 -7.10 -14.94
C LEU A 145 -8.67 -6.03 -16.02
N VAL A 146 -9.57 -5.89 -16.99
CA VAL A 146 -9.45 -4.89 -18.05
C VAL A 146 -9.35 -3.47 -17.47
N THR A 147 -10.14 -3.16 -16.46
CA THR A 147 -10.10 -1.83 -15.80
C THR A 147 -8.75 -1.55 -15.15
N ILE A 148 -8.18 -2.53 -14.47
CA ILE A 148 -6.86 -2.43 -13.83
C ILE A 148 -5.78 -2.24 -14.89
N GLU A 149 -5.77 -3.10 -15.91
CA GLU A 149 -4.79 -3.06 -16.98
C GLU A 149 -4.81 -1.75 -17.77
N ASP A 150 -5.98 -1.22 -18.06
CA ASP A 150 -6.13 0.08 -18.74
C ASP A 150 -5.50 1.21 -17.90
N ALA A 151 -5.73 1.22 -16.59
CA ALA A 151 -5.13 2.19 -15.69
C ALA A 151 -3.59 2.07 -15.66
N LEU A 152 -3.08 0.85 -15.53
CA LEU A 152 -1.64 0.58 -15.50
C LEU A 152 -0.97 0.91 -16.84
N LEU A 153 -1.54 0.50 -17.98
CA LEU A 153 -1.03 0.81 -19.31
C LEU A 153 -0.92 2.31 -19.54
N TRP A 154 -1.94 3.05 -19.13
CA TRP A 154 -1.92 4.51 -19.28
C TRP A 154 -0.78 5.10 -18.44
N ARG A 155 -0.59 4.65 -17.19
CA ARG A 155 0.46 5.16 -16.29
C ARG A 155 1.86 4.75 -16.73
N ALA A 156 2.05 3.53 -17.18
CA ALA A 156 3.34 3.06 -17.71
C ALA A 156 3.87 3.93 -18.87
N VAL A 157 2.95 4.55 -19.65
CA VAL A 157 3.32 5.38 -20.82
C VAL A 157 3.27 6.87 -20.51
N LYS A 158 2.34 7.34 -19.68
CA LYS A 158 1.97 8.76 -19.60
C LYS A 158 2.22 9.40 -18.25
N ASP A 159 2.54 8.66 -17.19
CA ASP A 159 2.85 9.32 -15.91
C ASP A 159 4.10 10.20 -16.06
N ARG A 160 4.12 11.29 -15.30
CA ARG A 160 5.25 12.23 -15.30
C ARG A 160 6.45 11.70 -14.50
N SER A 161 6.22 10.76 -13.59
CA SER A 161 7.23 10.14 -12.75
C SER A 161 7.69 8.83 -13.39
N GLU A 162 9.00 8.71 -13.59
CA GLU A 162 9.62 7.47 -14.08
C GLU A 162 9.39 6.33 -13.11
N LEU A 163 9.39 6.59 -11.78
CA LEU A 163 9.08 5.61 -10.75
C LEU A 163 7.70 4.99 -10.99
N VAL A 164 6.68 5.80 -11.24
CA VAL A 164 5.31 5.32 -11.50
C VAL A 164 5.25 4.51 -12.80
N GLN A 165 5.93 5.00 -13.87
CA GLN A 165 6.00 4.25 -15.14
C GLN A 165 6.62 2.86 -14.93
N CYS A 166 7.70 2.79 -14.16
CA CYS A 166 8.39 1.54 -13.84
C CYS A 166 7.50 0.57 -13.05
N ARG A 167 6.87 1.01 -11.97
CA ARG A 167 6.00 0.16 -11.14
C ARG A 167 4.76 -0.32 -11.91
N ALA A 168 4.16 0.54 -12.72
CA ALA A 168 3.05 0.15 -13.58
C ALA A 168 3.47 -0.90 -14.62
N LEU A 169 4.66 -0.76 -15.21
CA LEU A 169 5.21 -1.74 -16.16
C LEU A 169 5.48 -3.09 -15.50
N GLU A 170 6.09 -3.10 -14.31
CA GLU A 170 6.35 -4.32 -13.53
C GLU A 170 5.06 -5.07 -13.21
N SER A 171 4.02 -4.34 -12.78
CA SER A 171 2.71 -4.91 -12.45
C SER A 171 1.98 -5.48 -13.68
N LEU A 172 2.24 -4.96 -14.88
CA LEU A 172 1.73 -5.49 -16.14
C LEU A 172 2.48 -6.75 -16.60
N GLY A 173 3.60 -7.12 -15.98
CA GLY A 173 4.36 -8.32 -16.37
C GLY A 173 3.54 -9.62 -16.33
N TYR A 174 2.49 -9.67 -15.51
CA TYR A 174 1.57 -10.80 -15.46
C TYR A 174 0.50 -10.80 -16.55
N SER A 175 0.29 -9.67 -17.24
CA SER A 175 -0.81 -9.49 -18.20
C SER A 175 -0.54 -10.17 -19.53
N SER A 176 -1.54 -10.87 -20.05
CA SER A 176 -1.53 -11.49 -21.38
C SER A 176 -1.93 -10.55 -22.53
N ARG A 177 -2.21 -9.27 -22.23
CA ARG A 177 -2.62 -8.27 -23.23
C ARG A 177 -1.55 -8.03 -24.29
N ALA A 178 -1.98 -7.96 -25.54
CA ALA A 178 -1.08 -7.81 -26.70
C ALA A 178 -0.24 -6.52 -26.65
N GLU A 179 -0.74 -5.47 -25.99
CA GLU A 179 -0.06 -4.17 -25.85
C GLU A 179 1.12 -4.21 -24.89
N VAL A 180 1.15 -5.16 -23.95
CA VAL A 180 2.13 -5.20 -22.84
C VAL A 180 3.50 -5.63 -23.36
N LYS A 181 3.58 -6.70 -24.16
CA LYS A 181 4.86 -7.20 -24.66
C LYS A 181 5.68 -6.16 -25.42
N PRO A 182 5.14 -5.41 -26.40
CA PRO A 182 5.86 -4.34 -27.07
C PRO A 182 6.32 -3.22 -26.14
N LEU A 183 5.52 -2.93 -25.08
CA LEU A 183 5.87 -1.92 -24.09
C LEU A 183 7.10 -2.34 -23.25
N ILE A 184 7.13 -3.60 -22.81
CA ILE A 184 8.27 -4.18 -22.09
C ILE A 184 9.53 -4.19 -22.97
N GLU A 185 9.41 -4.63 -24.22
CA GLU A 185 10.55 -4.65 -25.19
C GLU A 185 11.09 -3.23 -25.42
N ALA A 186 10.24 -2.22 -25.55
CA ALA A 186 10.63 -0.84 -25.69
C ALA A 186 11.34 -0.30 -24.44
N ALA A 187 10.87 -0.64 -23.25
CA ALA A 187 11.49 -0.26 -21.98
C ALA A 187 12.86 -0.93 -21.81
N PHE A 188 13.00 -2.20 -22.19
CA PHE A 188 14.26 -2.94 -22.14
C PHE A 188 15.34 -2.33 -23.05
N THR A 189 14.95 -1.81 -24.21
CA THR A 189 15.87 -1.16 -25.17
C THR A 189 16.09 0.33 -24.87
N SER A 190 15.44 0.88 -23.86
CA SER A 190 15.60 2.28 -23.48
C SER A 190 16.98 2.55 -22.88
N ALA A 191 17.44 3.81 -22.95
CA ALA A 191 18.72 4.22 -22.36
C ALA A 191 18.67 4.36 -20.82
N GLY A 192 17.50 4.22 -20.20
CA GLY A 192 17.29 4.36 -18.75
C GLY A 192 17.53 3.05 -18.01
N HIS A 193 18.48 3.03 -17.07
CA HIS A 193 18.77 1.84 -16.27
C HIS A 193 17.58 1.34 -15.47
N GLU A 194 16.77 2.26 -14.91
CA GLU A 194 15.59 1.90 -14.12
C GLU A 194 14.52 1.23 -14.99
N LYS A 195 14.21 1.79 -16.16
CA LYS A 195 13.25 1.17 -17.10
C LYS A 195 13.72 -0.20 -17.59
N MET A 196 15.03 -0.34 -17.85
CA MET A 196 15.58 -1.64 -18.23
C MET A 196 15.45 -2.66 -17.09
N ALA A 197 15.71 -2.27 -15.85
CA ALA A 197 15.53 -3.14 -14.68
C ALA A 197 14.06 -3.54 -14.51
N SER A 198 13.14 -2.59 -14.62
CA SER A 198 11.69 -2.86 -14.54
C SER A 198 11.21 -3.77 -15.67
N ALA A 199 11.73 -3.60 -16.88
CA ALA A 199 11.43 -4.50 -17.99
C ALA A 199 11.91 -5.94 -17.74
N LEU A 200 13.08 -6.12 -17.12
CA LEU A 200 13.57 -7.44 -16.69
C LEU A 200 12.67 -8.08 -15.64
N ILE A 201 12.20 -7.31 -14.65
CA ILE A 201 11.25 -7.78 -13.65
C ILE A 201 9.94 -8.23 -14.32
N ALA A 202 9.43 -7.42 -15.27
CA ALA A 202 8.19 -7.73 -15.98
C ALA A 202 8.30 -8.95 -16.93
N MET A 203 9.51 -9.36 -17.29
CA MET A 203 9.75 -10.55 -18.13
C MET A 203 9.78 -11.87 -17.32
N GLY A 204 9.83 -11.82 -15.98
CA GLY A 204 9.86 -12.97 -15.07
C GLY A 204 11.28 -13.44 -14.85
#